data_d1afe17f0e31d3d5b2e34b8e8d49c978
#
_entry.id   d1afe17f0e31d3d5b2e34b8e8d49c978
#
_cell.length_a   1.000
_cell.length_b   1.000
_cell.length_c   1.000
_cell.angle_alpha   90.00
_cell.angle_beta   90.00
_cell.angle_gamma   90.00
#
_symmetry.space_group_name_H-M   'P 1'
#
loop_
_entity.id
_entity.type
_entity.pdbx_description
1 polymer ?
#
loop_
_entity_poly.entity_id
_entity_poly.type
_entity_poly.pdbx_seq_one_letter_code
_entity_poly.pdbx_strand_id
1 'polypeptide(L)'
;NLGVEREEMKSRIEKVLKQLDIWQYRDRNPFDLSGGQMQRVAIASILVMQPEVIILDEPTSQLDPEGTEEVFRVVDQLARSGKTIIMIEQKLEKLAKYCDRLVLMSDGKVVDFDTPEKVFARDDLYEIGIEPPAFVRISKMYGLSNADGTWPTTLEATVKLFEEQNKNPKPVQRLKEEKNSKRQSEKRKELFQIDHISFAYQENVPVLEHLSVSVDQRATAIIGQNGAGKTTLVRLLK
;
A
#
# COMPACT_ATOMS: atom_id res chain seq x y z
N ASN A 1 32.84 4.85 8.40
CA ASN A 1 33.76 3.79 8.85
C ASN A 1 33.53 3.56 10.34
N LEU A 2 32.69 2.60 10.68
CA LEU A 2 32.31 2.29 12.07
C LEU A 2 33.32 1.36 12.78
N GLY A 3 34.53 1.15 12.18
CA GLY A 3 35.56 0.29 12.74
C GLY A 3 35.21 -1.20 12.80
N VAL A 4 34.20 -1.64 11.99
CA VAL A 4 33.79 -3.05 11.94
C VAL A 4 34.75 -3.85 11.03
N GLU A 5 35.18 -5.00 11.50
CA GLU A 5 36.02 -5.95 10.77
C GLU A 5 35.36 -6.41 9.46
N ARG A 6 36.16 -6.62 8.39
CA ARG A 6 35.64 -6.93 7.05
C ARG A 6 34.77 -8.20 7.00
N GLU A 7 35.18 -9.22 7.73
CA GLU A 7 34.43 -10.50 7.76
C GLU A 7 33.13 -10.35 8.53
N GLU A 8 33.12 -9.57 9.59
CA GLU A 8 31.91 -9.23 10.32
C GLU A 8 30.94 -8.39 9.45
N MET A 9 31.45 -7.42 8.68
CA MET A 9 30.63 -6.66 7.73
C MET A 9 29.95 -7.58 6.72
N LYS A 10 30.66 -8.52 6.13
CA LYS A 10 30.09 -9.49 5.18
C LYS A 10 29.01 -10.34 5.83
N SER A 11 29.27 -10.85 7.03
CA SER A 11 28.32 -11.65 7.80
C SER A 11 27.04 -10.86 8.11
N ARG A 12 27.16 -9.59 8.53
CA ARG A 12 26.00 -8.71 8.78
C ARG A 12 25.19 -8.46 7.52
N ILE A 13 25.86 -8.15 6.39
CA ILE A 13 25.21 -7.94 5.10
C ILE A 13 24.43 -9.20 4.68
N GLU A 14 25.09 -10.36 4.69
CA GLU A 14 24.43 -11.61 4.32
C GLU A 14 23.20 -11.90 5.19
N LYS A 15 23.33 -11.75 6.51
CA LYS A 15 22.24 -11.94 7.46
C LYS A 15 21.05 -11.01 7.15
N VAL A 16 21.33 -9.72 6.95
CA VAL A 16 20.28 -8.72 6.69
C VAL A 16 19.60 -8.95 5.35
N LEU A 17 20.36 -9.23 4.28
CA LEU A 17 19.77 -9.49 2.96
C LEU A 17 18.92 -10.76 2.94
N LYS A 18 19.31 -11.80 3.69
CA LYS A 18 18.49 -13.00 3.88
C LYS A 18 17.23 -12.70 4.70
N GLN A 19 17.35 -11.95 5.78
CA GLN A 19 16.21 -11.53 6.63
C GLN A 19 15.14 -10.76 5.83
N LEU A 20 15.58 -9.95 4.85
CA LEU A 20 14.71 -9.14 4.01
C LEU A 20 14.28 -9.84 2.71
N ASP A 21 14.65 -11.10 2.51
CA ASP A 21 14.39 -11.89 1.31
C ASP A 21 14.85 -11.20 0.00
N ILE A 22 16.09 -10.66 0.03
CA ILE A 22 16.72 -10.01 -1.13
C ILE A 22 18.13 -10.52 -1.41
N TRP A 23 18.58 -11.56 -0.71
CA TRP A 23 19.92 -12.15 -0.93
C TRP A 23 20.14 -12.64 -2.35
N GLN A 24 19.11 -13.19 -3.00
CA GLN A 24 19.15 -13.66 -4.39
C GLN A 24 19.41 -12.55 -5.41
N TYR A 25 19.22 -11.29 -5.03
CA TYR A 25 19.42 -10.13 -5.90
C TYR A 25 20.73 -9.39 -5.65
N ARG A 26 21.61 -9.87 -4.74
CA ARG A 26 22.84 -9.18 -4.30
C ARG A 26 23.81 -8.82 -5.43
N ASP A 27 23.80 -9.57 -6.53
CA ASP A 27 24.65 -9.37 -7.69
C ASP A 27 23.96 -8.63 -8.84
N ARG A 28 22.68 -8.21 -8.65
CA ARG A 28 21.93 -7.46 -9.65
C ARG A 28 22.25 -5.97 -9.59
N ASN A 29 22.13 -5.32 -10.75
CA ASN A 29 22.15 -3.87 -10.77
C ASN A 29 20.91 -3.33 -10.03
N PRO A 30 21.06 -2.32 -9.15
CA PRO A 30 19.91 -1.72 -8.45
C PRO A 30 18.79 -1.22 -9.37
N PHE A 31 19.13 -0.78 -10.59
CA PHE A 31 18.13 -0.33 -11.57
C PHE A 31 17.26 -1.46 -12.15
N ASP A 32 17.66 -2.72 -11.99
CA ASP A 32 16.90 -3.89 -12.42
C ASP A 32 15.99 -4.44 -11.32
N LEU A 33 15.96 -3.78 -10.15
CA LEU A 33 15.11 -4.15 -9.03
C LEU A 33 13.72 -3.52 -9.15
N SER A 34 12.69 -4.25 -8.68
CA SER A 34 11.36 -3.66 -8.49
C SER A 34 11.40 -2.58 -7.39
N GLY A 35 10.38 -1.70 -7.37
CA GLY A 35 10.28 -0.66 -6.33
C GLY A 35 10.30 -1.24 -4.90
N GLY A 36 9.58 -2.34 -4.66
CA GLY A 36 9.59 -3.03 -3.36
C GLY A 36 10.95 -3.66 -3.02
N GLN A 37 11.64 -4.25 -4.02
CA GLN A 37 13.00 -4.77 -3.83
C GLN A 37 13.99 -3.66 -3.53
N MET A 38 13.91 -2.53 -4.25
CA MET A 38 14.77 -1.36 -4.02
C MET A 38 14.54 -0.77 -2.62
N GLN A 39 13.28 -0.69 -2.18
CA GLN A 39 12.96 -0.22 -0.83
C GLN A 39 13.51 -1.16 0.25
N ARG A 40 13.44 -2.47 0.05
CA ARG A 40 14.06 -3.45 0.97
C ARG A 40 15.58 -3.32 1.00
N VAL A 41 16.23 -3.01 -0.12
CA VAL A 41 17.68 -2.69 -0.17
C VAL A 41 17.98 -1.43 0.64
N ALA A 42 17.16 -0.38 0.51
CA ALA A 42 17.31 0.84 1.30
C ALA A 42 17.19 0.55 2.82
N ILE A 43 16.18 -0.24 3.23
CA ILE A 43 16.04 -0.69 4.62
C ILE A 43 17.25 -1.54 5.05
N ALA A 44 17.74 -2.45 4.18
CA ALA A 44 18.92 -3.26 4.46
C ALA A 44 20.14 -2.41 4.76
N SER A 45 20.35 -1.33 4.01
CA SER A 45 21.51 -0.43 4.18
C SER A 45 21.57 0.23 5.56
N ILE A 46 20.42 0.43 6.18
CA ILE A 46 20.31 0.94 7.56
C ILE A 46 20.48 -0.19 8.58
N LEU A 47 19.87 -1.35 8.33
CA LEU A 47 19.88 -2.48 9.26
C LEU A 47 21.27 -3.10 9.49
N VAL A 48 22.16 -3.03 8.52
CA VAL A 48 23.56 -3.52 8.68
C VAL A 48 24.32 -2.75 9.77
N MET A 49 23.88 -1.53 10.08
CA MET A 49 24.41 -0.72 11.20
C MET A 49 23.86 -1.13 12.57
N GLN A 50 22.90 -2.07 12.60
CA GLN A 50 22.24 -2.60 13.80
C GLN A 50 21.60 -1.51 14.71
N PRO A 51 20.84 -0.56 14.15
CA PRO A 51 20.18 0.46 14.96
C PRO A 51 19.15 -0.17 15.92
N GLU A 52 18.88 0.48 17.04
CA GLU A 52 17.78 0.14 17.93
C GLU A 52 16.48 0.82 17.49
N VAL A 53 16.58 2.02 16.89
CA VAL A 53 15.46 2.81 16.38
C VAL A 53 15.62 3.03 14.90
N ILE A 54 14.54 2.80 14.15
CA ILE A 54 14.46 2.98 12.69
C ILE A 54 13.37 3.99 12.39
N ILE A 55 13.68 5.02 11.60
CA ILE A 55 12.71 6.01 11.14
C ILE A 55 12.51 5.81 9.64
N LEU A 56 11.26 5.65 9.22
CA LEU A 56 10.85 5.46 7.83
C LEU A 56 9.87 6.58 7.45
N ASP A 57 10.26 7.38 6.47
CA ASP A 57 9.44 8.48 5.96
C ASP A 57 8.84 8.09 4.60
N GLU A 58 7.53 7.89 4.55
CA GLU A 58 6.73 7.45 3.40
C GLU A 58 7.37 6.28 2.60
N PRO A 59 7.78 5.18 3.25
CA PRO A 59 8.54 4.12 2.59
C PRO A 59 7.74 3.40 1.50
N THR A 60 6.44 3.65 1.38
CA THR A 60 5.58 2.97 0.40
C THR A 60 4.93 3.90 -0.63
N SER A 61 5.31 5.19 -0.66
CA SER A 61 4.66 6.23 -1.49
C SER A 61 4.68 5.92 -2.99
N GLN A 62 5.72 5.24 -3.50
CA GLN A 62 5.90 4.92 -4.93
C GLN A 62 5.66 3.43 -5.25
N LEU A 63 5.16 2.67 -4.30
CA LEU A 63 4.96 1.24 -4.45
C LEU A 63 3.53 0.91 -4.86
N ASP A 64 3.40 -0.16 -5.64
CA ASP A 64 2.13 -0.81 -5.90
C ASP A 64 1.61 -1.53 -4.62
N PRO A 65 0.39 -2.06 -4.63
CA PRO A 65 -0.16 -2.73 -3.46
C PRO A 65 0.66 -3.91 -2.96
N GLU A 66 1.29 -4.68 -3.86
CA GLU A 66 2.11 -5.84 -3.51
C GLU A 66 3.42 -5.40 -2.84
N GLY A 67 4.15 -4.48 -3.45
CA GLY A 67 5.37 -3.91 -2.87
C GLY A 67 5.12 -3.20 -1.55
N THR A 68 3.95 -2.54 -1.41
CA THR A 68 3.51 -1.95 -0.14
C THR A 68 3.36 -3.02 0.94
N GLU A 69 2.67 -4.13 0.65
CA GLU A 69 2.47 -5.21 1.61
C GLU A 69 3.81 -5.87 2.00
N GLU A 70 4.72 -6.03 1.05
CA GLU A 70 6.06 -6.56 1.33
C GLU A 70 6.85 -5.68 2.31
N VAL A 71 6.84 -4.35 2.12
CA VAL A 71 7.51 -3.41 3.04
C VAL A 71 6.88 -3.46 4.44
N PHE A 72 5.55 -3.48 4.55
CA PHE A 72 4.89 -3.57 5.85
C PHE A 72 5.17 -4.89 6.56
N ARG A 73 5.25 -6.03 5.85
CA ARG A 73 5.68 -7.31 6.45
C ARG A 73 7.11 -7.24 7.01
N VAL A 74 8.02 -6.60 6.29
CA VAL A 74 9.39 -6.38 6.75
C VAL A 74 9.40 -5.54 8.04
N VAL A 75 8.63 -4.46 8.06
CA VAL A 75 8.49 -3.58 9.23
C VAL A 75 7.95 -4.36 10.44
N ASP A 76 6.91 -5.16 10.27
CA ASP A 76 6.35 -6.03 11.31
C ASP A 76 7.38 -7.04 11.85
N GLN A 77 8.13 -7.69 10.96
CA GLN A 77 9.21 -8.60 11.36
C GLN A 77 10.30 -7.91 12.19
N LEU A 78 10.67 -6.69 11.82
CA LEU A 78 11.65 -5.90 12.55
C LEU A 78 11.14 -5.48 13.92
N ALA A 79 9.89 -5.03 14.01
CA ALA A 79 9.24 -4.69 15.27
C ALA A 79 9.19 -5.91 16.20
N ARG A 80 8.76 -7.06 15.71
CA ARG A 80 8.75 -8.32 16.47
C ARG A 80 10.14 -8.81 16.89
N SER A 81 11.19 -8.41 16.19
CA SER A 81 12.58 -8.70 16.58
C SER A 81 13.13 -7.75 17.66
N GLY A 82 12.28 -6.86 18.21
CA GLY A 82 12.62 -5.94 19.28
C GLY A 82 13.16 -4.58 18.82
N LYS A 83 13.03 -4.24 17.52
CA LYS A 83 13.38 -2.91 17.01
C LYS A 83 12.25 -1.93 17.26
N THR A 84 12.60 -0.70 17.63
CA THR A 84 11.65 0.41 17.67
C THR A 84 11.54 1.04 16.28
N ILE A 85 10.32 1.15 15.76
CA ILE A 85 10.08 1.71 14.42
C ILE A 85 9.17 2.92 14.53
N ILE A 86 9.60 4.02 13.93
CA ILE A 86 8.79 5.22 13.73
C ILE A 86 8.53 5.32 12.23
N MET A 87 7.26 5.33 11.83
CA MET A 87 6.88 5.39 10.42
C MET A 87 5.96 6.57 10.17
N ILE A 88 6.25 7.35 9.14
CA ILE A 88 5.35 8.36 8.58
C ILE A 88 4.72 7.74 7.34
N GLU A 89 3.40 7.66 7.28
CA GLU A 89 2.69 6.99 6.19
C GLU A 89 1.24 7.52 6.08
N GLN A 90 0.68 7.50 4.86
CA GLN A 90 -0.67 7.96 4.57
C GLN A 90 -1.67 6.80 4.39
N LYS A 91 -1.18 5.56 4.30
CA LYS A 91 -2.00 4.36 4.10
C LYS A 91 -2.57 3.89 5.45
N LEU A 92 -3.61 4.59 5.93
CA LEU A 92 -4.18 4.38 7.27
C LEU A 92 -4.65 2.95 7.53
N GLU A 93 -5.13 2.23 6.50
CA GLU A 93 -5.50 0.82 6.62
C GLU A 93 -4.31 -0.07 6.99
N LYS A 94 -3.12 0.26 6.49
CA LYS A 94 -1.89 -0.46 6.82
C LYS A 94 -1.40 -0.07 8.21
N LEU A 95 -1.41 1.22 8.55
CA LEU A 95 -1.06 1.68 9.90
C LEU A 95 -1.97 1.05 10.95
N ALA A 96 -3.28 0.97 10.68
CA ALA A 96 -4.24 0.32 11.56
C ALA A 96 -3.91 -1.15 11.85
N LYS A 97 -3.38 -1.85 10.85
CA LYS A 97 -3.06 -3.29 10.94
C LYS A 97 -1.70 -3.58 11.57
N TYR A 98 -0.71 -2.71 11.32
CA TYR A 98 0.70 -3.02 11.59
C TYR A 98 1.32 -2.20 12.71
N CYS A 99 0.69 -1.10 13.15
CA CYS A 99 1.24 -0.23 14.19
C CYS A 99 0.56 -0.44 15.55
N ASP A 100 1.36 -0.48 16.61
CA ASP A 100 0.87 -0.55 17.99
C ASP A 100 0.28 0.79 18.45
N ARG A 101 0.82 1.89 17.97
CA ARG A 101 0.46 3.26 18.36
C ARG A 101 0.44 4.17 17.14
N LEU A 102 -0.49 5.12 17.13
CA LEU A 102 -0.56 6.20 16.15
C LEU A 102 -0.33 7.55 16.81
N VAL A 103 0.50 8.39 16.20
CA VAL A 103 0.64 9.80 16.53
C VAL A 103 -0.17 10.60 15.52
N LEU A 104 -1.17 11.30 15.97
CA LEU A 104 -1.99 12.18 15.15
C LEU A 104 -1.48 13.62 15.26
N MET A 105 -1.15 14.24 14.13
CA MET A 105 -0.63 15.60 14.08
C MET A 105 -1.54 16.50 13.26
N SER A 106 -1.79 17.72 13.74
CA SER A 106 -2.43 18.80 13.01
C SER A 106 -1.79 20.13 13.40
N ASP A 107 -1.60 21.02 12.46
CA ASP A 107 -1.03 22.38 12.66
C ASP A 107 0.27 22.41 13.48
N GLY A 108 1.15 21.43 13.23
CA GLY A 108 2.44 21.30 13.91
C GLY A 108 2.35 20.84 15.38
N LYS A 109 1.19 20.34 15.81
CA LYS A 109 0.94 19.85 17.17
C LYS A 109 0.54 18.39 17.16
N VAL A 110 0.92 17.67 18.21
CA VAL A 110 0.37 16.33 18.48
C VAL A 110 -1.05 16.51 19.04
N VAL A 111 -2.03 16.01 18.31
CA VAL A 111 -3.46 16.07 18.68
C VAL A 111 -3.86 14.83 19.47
N ASP A 112 -3.23 13.70 19.15
CA ASP A 112 -3.48 12.43 19.84
C ASP A 112 -2.28 11.50 19.73
N PHE A 113 -2.13 10.57 20.70
CA PHE A 113 -1.14 9.52 20.70
C PHE A 113 -1.66 8.30 21.46
N ASP A 114 -2.31 7.39 20.74
CA ASP A 114 -2.87 6.17 21.33
C ASP A 114 -2.86 5.00 20.34
N THR A 115 -3.52 3.90 20.70
CA THR A 115 -3.71 2.75 19.81
C THR A 115 -4.58 3.13 18.60
N PRO A 116 -4.45 2.42 17.46
CA PRO A 116 -5.28 2.68 16.29
C PRO A 116 -6.78 2.70 16.57
N GLU A 117 -7.26 1.78 17.43
CA GLU A 117 -8.67 1.68 17.81
C GLU A 117 -9.19 2.98 18.44
N LYS A 118 -8.41 3.57 19.35
CA LYS A 118 -8.79 4.80 20.04
C LYS A 118 -8.64 6.03 19.16
N VAL A 119 -7.54 6.12 18.38
CA VAL A 119 -7.34 7.23 17.45
C VAL A 119 -8.48 7.27 16.43
N PHE A 120 -8.86 6.13 15.85
CA PHE A 120 -9.96 6.07 14.89
C PHE A 120 -11.37 6.16 15.53
N ALA A 121 -11.48 6.06 16.86
CA ALA A 121 -12.73 6.31 17.56
C ALA A 121 -13.15 7.79 17.56
N ARG A 122 -12.20 8.71 17.37
CA ARG A 122 -12.47 10.15 17.34
C ARG A 122 -13.48 10.51 16.24
N ASP A 123 -14.31 11.52 16.53
CA ASP A 123 -15.33 12.01 15.59
C ASP A 123 -14.84 13.18 14.74
N ASP A 124 -13.78 13.86 15.19
CA ASP A 124 -13.22 15.05 14.56
C ASP A 124 -12.15 14.76 13.48
N LEU A 125 -11.92 13.50 13.11
CA LEU A 125 -10.87 13.12 12.15
C LEU A 125 -11.01 13.82 10.80
N TYR A 126 -12.26 13.97 10.30
CA TYR A 126 -12.50 14.68 9.04
C TYR A 126 -12.20 16.17 9.13
N GLU A 127 -12.43 16.79 10.29
CA GLU A 127 -12.15 18.22 10.52
C GLU A 127 -10.65 18.51 10.46
N ILE A 128 -9.83 17.55 10.87
CA ILE A 128 -8.36 17.63 10.80
C ILE A 128 -7.78 17.01 9.52
N GLY A 129 -8.63 16.72 8.52
CA GLY A 129 -8.21 16.27 7.19
C GLY A 129 -7.85 14.78 7.11
N ILE A 130 -8.30 13.95 8.06
CA ILE A 130 -8.03 12.51 8.07
C ILE A 130 -9.30 11.74 7.74
N GLU A 131 -9.25 10.95 6.67
CA GLU A 131 -10.32 10.02 6.31
C GLU A 131 -10.05 8.64 6.95
N PRO A 132 -10.85 8.21 7.94
CA PRO A 132 -10.65 6.91 8.58
C PRO A 132 -10.72 5.75 7.58
N PRO A 133 -10.07 4.61 7.85
CA PRO A 133 -10.19 3.41 7.02
C PRO A 133 -11.64 3.01 6.74
N ALA A 134 -11.89 2.44 5.56
CA ALA A 134 -13.23 2.08 5.12
C ALA A 134 -13.96 1.16 6.12
N PHE A 135 -13.25 0.21 6.71
CA PHE A 135 -13.80 -0.70 7.71
C PHE A 135 -14.20 0.02 9.01
N VAL A 136 -13.48 1.06 9.44
CA VAL A 136 -13.88 1.91 10.58
C VAL A 136 -15.15 2.68 10.27
N ARG A 137 -15.22 3.29 9.07
CA ARG A 137 -16.41 4.03 8.63
C ARG A 137 -17.65 3.15 8.57
N ILE A 138 -17.52 1.94 8.00
CA ILE A 138 -18.57 0.95 7.95
C ILE A 138 -18.99 0.57 9.37
N SER A 139 -18.04 0.30 10.26
CA SER A 139 -18.32 -0.07 11.64
C SER A 139 -19.09 1.03 12.37
N LYS A 140 -18.68 2.29 12.25
CA LYS A 140 -19.42 3.44 12.80
C LYS A 140 -20.84 3.54 12.23
N MET A 141 -21.02 3.35 10.91
CA MET A 141 -22.31 3.42 10.23
C MET A 141 -23.30 2.34 10.72
N TYR A 142 -22.80 1.15 11.01
CA TYR A 142 -23.62 0.01 11.44
C TYR A 142 -23.61 -0.25 12.96
N GLY A 143 -22.86 0.57 13.73
CA GLY A 143 -22.75 0.40 15.18
C GLY A 143 -21.97 -0.87 15.58
N LEU A 144 -21.02 -1.33 14.75
CA LEU A 144 -20.24 -2.54 14.97
C LEU A 144 -19.03 -2.22 15.86
N SER A 145 -19.25 -2.08 17.17
CA SER A 145 -18.16 -1.84 18.13
C SER A 145 -17.65 -3.12 18.77
N ASN A 146 -16.39 -3.10 19.19
CA ASN A 146 -15.81 -4.08 20.08
C ASN A 146 -16.50 -4.02 21.46
N ALA A 147 -16.26 -5.02 22.32
CA ALA A 147 -16.85 -5.09 23.65
C ALA A 147 -16.47 -3.90 24.56
N ASP A 148 -15.32 -3.27 24.32
CA ASP A 148 -14.80 -2.10 25.03
C ASP A 148 -15.27 -0.76 24.43
N GLY A 149 -16.15 -0.81 23.41
CA GLY A 149 -16.68 0.38 22.73
C GLY A 149 -15.76 0.97 21.66
N THR A 150 -14.60 0.39 21.40
CA THR A 150 -13.72 0.80 20.31
C THR A 150 -14.19 0.24 18.95
N TRP A 151 -13.58 0.71 17.86
CA TRP A 151 -13.91 0.23 16.51
C TRP A 151 -12.87 -0.79 16.03
N PRO A 152 -13.27 -1.81 15.25
CA PRO A 152 -12.33 -2.75 14.68
C PRO A 152 -11.33 -2.04 13.75
N THR A 153 -10.08 -2.48 13.77
CA THR A 153 -8.97 -1.89 12.99
C THR A 153 -8.56 -2.72 11.79
N THR A 154 -9.30 -3.81 11.51
CA THR A 154 -9.09 -4.65 10.33
C THR A 154 -10.42 -5.01 9.68
N LEU A 155 -10.36 -5.32 8.38
CA LEU A 155 -11.54 -5.78 7.63
C LEU A 155 -12.09 -7.08 8.21
N GLU A 156 -11.21 -8.01 8.56
CA GLU A 156 -11.57 -9.32 9.12
C GLU A 156 -12.34 -9.17 10.44
N ALA A 157 -11.86 -8.28 11.32
CA ALA A 157 -12.54 -8.00 12.59
C ALA A 157 -13.91 -7.34 12.36
N THR A 158 -14.02 -6.45 11.38
CA THR A 158 -15.29 -5.83 10.99
C THR A 158 -16.28 -6.85 10.47
N VAL A 159 -15.85 -7.73 9.57
CA VAL A 159 -16.69 -8.81 9.01
C VAL A 159 -17.19 -9.72 10.13
N LYS A 160 -16.30 -10.13 11.02
CA LYS A 160 -16.65 -10.98 12.17
C LYS A 160 -17.71 -10.33 13.06
N LEU A 161 -17.52 -9.06 13.44
CA LEU A 161 -18.52 -8.33 14.23
C LEU A 161 -19.86 -8.16 13.48
N PHE A 162 -19.79 -7.94 12.17
CA PHE A 162 -20.98 -7.84 11.33
C PHE A 162 -21.78 -9.17 11.35
N GLU A 163 -21.10 -10.30 11.21
CA GLU A 163 -21.72 -11.63 11.26
C GLU A 163 -22.30 -11.95 12.64
N GLU A 164 -21.58 -11.60 13.72
CA GLU A 164 -22.00 -11.84 15.10
C GLU A 164 -23.19 -10.97 15.52
N GLN A 165 -23.20 -9.70 15.12
CA GLN A 165 -24.22 -8.73 15.55
C GLN A 165 -25.43 -8.66 14.61
N ASN A 166 -25.25 -8.93 13.33
CA ASN A 166 -26.31 -8.92 12.32
C ASN A 166 -26.78 -10.32 11.96
N LYS A 167 -27.57 -10.91 12.82
CA LYS A 167 -28.26 -12.18 12.51
C LYS A 167 -29.22 -12.07 11.30
N ASN A 168 -29.57 -10.85 10.87
CA ASN A 168 -30.32 -10.55 9.65
C ASN A 168 -29.86 -9.19 9.11
N PRO A 169 -28.89 -9.13 8.21
CA PRO A 169 -28.57 -7.89 7.52
C PRO A 169 -29.82 -7.44 6.77
N LYS A 170 -30.44 -6.34 7.21
CA LYS A 170 -31.38 -5.65 6.32
C LYS A 170 -30.60 -5.38 5.04
N PRO A 171 -31.09 -5.81 3.86
CA PRO A 171 -30.40 -5.51 2.63
C PRO A 171 -30.18 -3.99 2.65
N VAL A 172 -28.92 -3.58 2.63
CA VAL A 172 -28.57 -2.18 2.37
C VAL A 172 -29.41 -1.85 1.14
N GLN A 173 -30.34 -0.88 1.27
CA GLN A 173 -30.89 -0.28 0.08
C GLN A 173 -29.63 0.11 -0.70
N ARG A 174 -29.31 -0.68 -1.73
CA ARG A 174 -28.23 -0.32 -2.66
C ARG A 174 -28.47 1.14 -2.87
N LEU A 175 -27.52 1.98 -2.39
CA LEU A 175 -27.49 3.38 -2.77
C LEU A 175 -27.84 3.29 -4.23
N LYS A 176 -29.09 3.69 -4.58
CA LYS A 176 -29.52 3.59 -5.96
C LYS A 176 -28.32 4.18 -6.64
N GLU A 177 -27.53 3.31 -7.30
CA GLU A 177 -26.65 3.83 -8.30
C GLU A 177 -27.57 4.82 -8.96
N GLU A 178 -27.31 6.12 -8.74
CA GLU A 178 -27.78 7.07 -9.70
C GLU A 178 -27.15 6.53 -10.96
N LYS A 179 -27.92 5.60 -11.55
CA LYS A 179 -27.65 5.20 -12.90
C LYS A 179 -27.60 6.55 -13.54
N ASN A 180 -26.41 6.98 -13.86
CA ASN A 180 -26.20 7.96 -14.89
C ASN A 180 -26.82 7.38 -16.18
N SER A 181 -28.09 7.02 -16.05
CA SER A 181 -28.99 6.49 -17.05
C SER A 181 -29.30 7.50 -18.16
N LYS A 182 -28.72 8.69 -18.07
CA LYS A 182 -28.65 9.67 -19.15
C LYS A 182 -27.34 9.69 -19.91
N ARG A 183 -26.44 8.78 -19.65
CA ARG A 183 -25.37 8.48 -20.60
C ARG A 183 -25.93 7.54 -21.68
N GLN A 184 -27.02 7.99 -22.31
CA GLN A 184 -27.62 7.36 -23.48
C GLN A 184 -26.53 7.11 -24.53
N SER A 185 -26.70 6.03 -25.23
CA SER A 185 -26.11 5.53 -26.45
C SER A 185 -25.90 6.55 -27.57
N GLU A 186 -25.26 7.69 -27.30
CA GLU A 186 -24.61 8.43 -28.36
C GLU A 186 -23.54 7.52 -28.94
N LYS A 187 -23.56 7.29 -30.25
CA LYS A 187 -22.52 6.54 -30.95
C LYS A 187 -21.21 7.14 -30.58
N ARG A 188 -20.48 6.42 -29.69
CA ARG A 188 -19.17 6.82 -29.19
C ARG A 188 -18.24 6.87 -30.38
N LYS A 189 -17.57 8.00 -30.57
CA LYS A 189 -16.53 8.09 -31.58
C LYS A 189 -15.29 7.43 -31.00
N GLU A 190 -14.91 6.32 -31.58
CA GLU A 190 -13.63 5.69 -31.32
C GLU A 190 -12.53 6.67 -31.72
N LEU A 191 -11.58 6.94 -30.83
CA LEU A 191 -10.48 7.85 -31.09
C LEU A 191 -9.29 7.14 -31.73
N PHE A 192 -8.97 5.97 -31.20
CA PHE A 192 -7.95 5.11 -31.76
C PHE A 192 -8.16 3.66 -31.31
N GLN A 193 -7.67 2.77 -32.14
CA GLN A 193 -7.64 1.34 -31.90
C GLN A 193 -6.19 0.87 -31.96
N ILE A 194 -5.80 0.08 -30.98
CA ILE A 194 -4.55 -0.64 -30.95
C ILE A 194 -4.89 -2.09 -31.26
N ASP A 195 -4.19 -2.70 -32.17
CA ASP A 195 -4.43 -4.07 -32.56
C ASP A 195 -3.14 -4.90 -32.57
N HIS A 196 -3.11 -5.94 -31.73
CA HIS A 196 -2.04 -6.92 -31.62
C HIS A 196 -0.62 -6.34 -31.49
N ILE A 197 -0.44 -5.25 -30.72
CA ILE A 197 0.88 -4.66 -30.51
C ILE A 197 1.69 -5.52 -29.53
N SER A 198 2.91 -5.86 -29.95
CA SER A 198 3.95 -6.40 -29.08
C SER A 198 5.16 -5.48 -29.09
N PHE A 199 5.75 -5.25 -27.93
CA PHE A 199 6.91 -4.35 -27.78
C PHE A 199 7.89 -4.85 -26.73
N ALA A 200 9.19 -4.71 -27.03
CA ALA A 200 10.28 -5.01 -26.13
C ALA A 200 11.34 -3.90 -26.24
N TYR A 201 11.98 -3.52 -25.11
CA TYR A 201 13.14 -2.63 -25.12
C TYR A 201 14.43 -3.39 -25.42
N GLN A 202 14.48 -4.69 -25.16
CA GLN A 202 15.60 -5.58 -25.42
C GLN A 202 15.09 -6.84 -26.12
N GLU A 203 15.90 -7.43 -27.00
CA GLU A 203 15.56 -8.70 -27.65
C GLU A 203 15.23 -9.76 -26.58
N ASN A 204 14.14 -10.50 -26.82
CA ASN A 204 13.63 -11.57 -25.94
C ASN A 204 13.14 -11.16 -24.54
N VAL A 205 12.93 -9.86 -24.26
CA VAL A 205 12.31 -9.38 -23.02
C VAL A 205 11.06 -8.56 -23.37
N PRO A 206 9.93 -9.20 -23.69
CA PRO A 206 8.72 -8.50 -24.07
C PRO A 206 8.15 -7.72 -22.88
N VAL A 207 7.70 -6.49 -23.17
CA VAL A 207 7.02 -5.61 -22.18
C VAL A 207 5.53 -5.51 -22.48
N LEU A 208 5.16 -5.59 -23.75
CA LEU A 208 3.79 -5.71 -24.21
C LEU A 208 3.69 -6.90 -25.17
N GLU A 209 2.68 -7.74 -24.99
CA GLU A 209 2.47 -8.93 -25.82
C GLU A 209 1.04 -8.94 -26.36
N HIS A 210 0.89 -8.91 -27.68
CA HIS A 210 -0.38 -9.04 -28.39
C HIS A 210 -1.51 -8.15 -27.83
N LEU A 211 -1.14 -6.95 -27.36
CA LEU A 211 -2.08 -6.02 -26.74
C LEU A 211 -3.03 -5.44 -27.78
N SER A 212 -4.32 -5.58 -27.53
CA SER A 212 -5.38 -4.95 -28.31
C SER A 212 -6.29 -4.16 -27.39
N VAL A 213 -6.55 -2.88 -27.70
CA VAL A 213 -7.45 -2.01 -26.94
C VAL A 213 -8.01 -0.92 -27.84
N SER A 214 -9.29 -0.59 -27.65
CA SER A 214 -9.97 0.54 -28.29
C SER A 214 -10.23 1.63 -27.24
N VAL A 215 -10.00 2.88 -27.61
CA VAL A 215 -10.21 4.04 -26.73
C VAL A 215 -11.19 5.02 -27.39
N ASP A 216 -12.25 5.36 -26.67
CA ASP A 216 -13.28 6.29 -27.09
C ASP A 216 -13.07 7.71 -26.52
N GLN A 217 -13.94 8.64 -26.86
CA GLN A 217 -13.91 10.05 -26.45
C GLN A 217 -14.20 10.28 -24.96
N ARG A 218 -13.77 9.40 -24.06
CA ARG A 218 -13.98 9.53 -22.63
C ARG A 218 -12.68 9.43 -21.86
N ALA A 219 -12.75 9.72 -20.58
CA ALA A 219 -11.63 9.45 -19.69
C ALA A 219 -11.43 7.93 -19.56
N THR A 220 -10.26 7.45 -19.97
CA THR A 220 -9.85 6.05 -19.84
C THR A 220 -8.72 5.96 -18.85
N ALA A 221 -8.88 5.15 -17.81
CA ALA A 221 -7.83 4.88 -16.83
C ALA A 221 -7.10 3.57 -17.15
N ILE A 222 -5.77 3.60 -17.16
CA ILE A 222 -4.93 2.42 -17.32
C ILE A 222 -4.43 2.02 -15.93
N ILE A 223 -4.83 0.85 -15.44
CA ILE A 223 -4.48 0.33 -14.13
C ILE A 223 -3.64 -0.95 -14.26
N GLY A 224 -2.85 -1.26 -13.25
CA GLY A 224 -2.00 -2.47 -13.18
C GLY A 224 -0.81 -2.29 -12.24
N GLN A 225 -0.14 -3.38 -11.92
CA GLN A 225 1.06 -3.39 -11.09
C GLN A 225 2.22 -2.58 -11.70
N ASN A 226 3.24 -2.25 -10.89
CA ASN A 226 4.48 -1.69 -11.39
C ASN A 226 5.17 -2.71 -12.30
N GLY A 227 5.71 -2.24 -13.43
CA GLY A 227 6.26 -3.14 -14.46
C GLY A 227 5.24 -3.70 -15.48
N ALA A 228 3.94 -3.52 -15.29
CA ALA A 228 2.91 -4.04 -16.20
C ALA A 228 2.83 -3.34 -17.57
N GLY A 229 3.82 -2.54 -17.97
CA GLY A 229 3.89 -1.91 -19.28
C GLY A 229 3.04 -0.64 -19.47
N LYS A 230 2.37 -0.11 -18.42
CA LYS A 230 1.49 1.07 -18.52
C LYS A 230 2.16 2.29 -19.17
N THR A 231 3.35 2.65 -18.68
CA THR A 231 4.12 3.78 -19.20
C THR A 231 4.62 3.52 -20.62
N THR A 232 4.98 2.28 -20.92
CA THR A 232 5.38 1.85 -22.26
C THR A 232 4.24 2.01 -23.25
N LEU A 233 3.04 1.57 -22.86
CA LEU A 233 1.84 1.75 -23.70
C LEU A 233 1.58 3.23 -23.97
N VAL A 234 1.59 4.09 -22.96
CA VAL A 234 1.37 5.55 -23.14
C VAL A 234 2.46 6.18 -24.01
N ARG A 235 3.72 5.70 -23.93
CA ARG A 235 4.81 6.20 -24.79
C ARG A 235 4.63 5.80 -26.26
N LEU A 236 4.07 4.64 -26.53
CA LEU A 236 3.78 4.18 -27.89
C LEU A 236 2.59 4.92 -28.54
N LEU A 237 1.75 5.56 -27.72
CA LEU A 237 0.60 6.36 -28.17
C LEU A 237 0.96 7.81 -28.50
N LYS A 238 2.19 8.23 -28.30
CA LYS A 238 2.71 9.55 -28.69
C LYS A 238 3.20 9.55 -30.11
#